data_e9e47efe3de08397fffa2ec3cbebc666
#
_entry.id   e9e47efe3de08397fffa2ec3cbebc666
#
_cell.length_a   1.000
_cell.length_b   1.000
_cell.length_c   1.000
_cell.angle_alpha   90.00
_cell.angle_beta   90.00
_cell.angle_gamma   90.00
#
_symmetry.space_group_name_H-M   'P 1'
#
loop_
_entity.id
_entity.type
_entity.pdbx_description
1 polymer ?
#
loop_
_entity_poly.entity_id
_entity_poly.type
_entity_poly.pdbx_seq_one_letter_code
_entity_poly.pdbx_strand_id
1 'polypeptide(L)'
;EMMKGMEAVDASLYNLLVYVDDASREGSQSYKFPTLYRLSKDKNGNVVKETVKEYKEQVSTDPAVMQEVLKRAFTEYPAESYGLVLWSHGEGWIPNPLPLAKQASTRWVGEDTTGGTTYLNISDIAAILSEFPRFDFILFDACFGQTVEVAYELRNCTDYVIGSPTEIPGPGAPYESVVPAMFKGTNVGVEIGKAYYEPYEKLYTGVSPSMTWTGGVAISVIDCAALDELASVTKQTIAKNELNVGEIYNYDLRSKYSKNYVGYYDMKQLMERLSSDVTAWTSAADTAIVY
;
A
#
# COMPACT_ATOMS: atom_id res chain seq x y z
N GLU A 1 17.68 4.06 -4.00
CA GLU A 1 17.14 2.86 -4.67
C GLU A 1 16.30 3.22 -5.89
N MET A 2 15.27 4.11 -5.81
CA MET A 2 14.44 4.50 -6.96
C MET A 2 15.25 5.00 -8.17
N MET A 3 16.26 5.84 -7.95
CA MET A 3 17.14 6.30 -9.05
C MET A 3 17.86 5.12 -9.73
N LYS A 4 18.34 4.14 -8.94
CA LYS A 4 18.98 2.94 -9.48
C LYS A 4 17.98 2.06 -10.25
N GLY A 5 16.76 1.92 -9.75
CA GLY A 5 15.69 1.23 -10.49
C GLY A 5 15.36 1.92 -11.84
N MET A 6 15.40 3.24 -11.88
CA MET A 6 15.18 4.02 -13.12
C MET A 6 16.27 3.82 -14.19
N GLU A 7 17.45 3.30 -13.84
CA GLU A 7 18.48 2.97 -14.84
C GLU A 7 17.98 1.94 -15.87
N ALA A 8 17.12 1.02 -15.44
CA ALA A 8 16.52 -0.03 -16.29
C ALA A 8 15.23 0.42 -17.01
N VAL A 9 14.72 1.62 -16.75
CA VAL A 9 13.45 2.12 -17.32
C VAL A 9 13.73 3.02 -18.54
N ASP A 10 12.91 2.90 -19.58
CA ASP A 10 12.94 3.84 -20.70
C ASP A 10 12.22 5.15 -20.33
N ALA A 11 12.97 6.13 -19.86
CA ALA A 11 12.44 7.42 -19.42
C ALA A 11 11.90 8.29 -20.58
N SER A 12 11.99 7.85 -21.85
CA SER A 12 11.30 8.50 -22.97
C SER A 12 9.83 8.11 -23.07
N LEU A 13 9.47 6.94 -22.53
CA LEU A 13 8.11 6.39 -22.53
C LEU A 13 7.41 6.54 -21.18
N TYR A 14 8.17 6.61 -20.08
CA TYR A 14 7.64 6.52 -18.74
C TYR A 14 8.08 7.68 -17.85
N ASN A 15 7.19 8.06 -16.93
CA ASN A 15 7.47 9.05 -15.91
C ASN A 15 7.41 8.41 -14.53
N LEU A 16 8.41 8.64 -13.68
CA LEU A 16 8.35 8.36 -12.25
C LEU A 16 8.31 9.68 -11.48
N LEU A 17 7.17 9.96 -10.89
CA LEU A 17 6.97 11.14 -10.05
C LEU A 17 7.04 10.73 -8.57
N VAL A 18 7.69 11.51 -7.74
CA VAL A 18 7.86 11.22 -6.32
C VAL A 18 7.55 12.48 -5.53
N TYR A 19 6.42 12.48 -4.82
CA TYR A 19 6.14 13.49 -3.82
C TYR A 19 6.79 13.07 -2.50
N VAL A 20 7.56 13.96 -1.91
CA VAL A 20 8.26 13.73 -0.66
C VAL A 20 7.91 14.85 0.31
N ASP A 21 7.35 14.45 1.42
CA ASP A 21 7.21 15.26 2.62
C ASP A 21 7.92 14.51 3.73
N ASP A 22 9.00 15.05 4.25
CA ASP A 22 9.84 14.36 5.22
C ASP A 22 9.57 14.88 6.65
N ALA A 23 9.88 14.07 7.65
CA ALA A 23 9.65 14.41 9.05
C ALA A 23 10.58 15.51 9.60
N SER A 24 11.29 16.25 8.74
CA SER A 24 12.13 17.33 9.18
C SER A 24 11.28 18.51 9.66
N ARG A 25 11.65 19.07 10.81
CA ARG A 25 10.90 20.19 11.39
C ARG A 25 11.28 21.51 10.72
N GLU A 26 10.29 22.34 10.42
CA GLU A 26 10.48 23.69 9.93
C GLU A 26 11.43 24.47 10.88
N GLY A 27 12.41 25.15 10.29
CA GLY A 27 13.46 25.87 11.01
C GLY A 27 14.68 25.04 11.42
N SER A 28 14.69 23.72 11.17
CA SER A 28 15.91 22.91 11.31
C SER A 28 16.86 23.11 10.12
N GLN A 29 18.16 22.85 10.31
CA GLN A 29 19.14 22.92 9.21
C GLN A 29 18.91 21.84 8.12
N SER A 30 18.19 20.77 8.44
CA SER A 30 17.87 19.67 7.54
C SER A 30 16.48 19.80 6.89
N TYR A 31 15.74 20.87 7.22
CA TYR A 31 14.38 21.06 6.72
C TYR A 31 14.35 21.16 5.20
N LYS A 32 13.39 20.44 4.62
CA LYS A 32 13.10 20.48 3.20
C LYS A 32 11.60 20.68 3.04
N PHE A 33 11.23 21.60 2.19
CA PHE A 33 9.84 21.78 1.82
C PHE A 33 9.27 20.53 1.12
N PRO A 34 7.99 20.21 1.34
CA PRO A 34 7.30 19.17 0.58
C PRO A 34 7.52 19.39 -0.92
N THR A 35 7.98 18.37 -1.63
CA THR A 35 8.43 18.56 -3.01
C THR A 35 8.01 17.40 -3.89
N LEU A 36 7.44 17.73 -5.05
CA LEU A 36 7.21 16.80 -6.15
C LEU A 36 8.45 16.78 -7.05
N TYR A 37 9.06 15.62 -7.20
CA TYR A 37 10.17 15.36 -8.10
C TYR A 37 9.72 14.50 -9.27
N ARG A 38 10.46 14.63 -10.39
CA ARG A 38 10.47 13.67 -11.49
C ARG A 38 11.83 12.99 -11.55
N LEU A 39 11.85 11.68 -11.64
CA LEU A 39 13.04 10.93 -12.00
C LEU A 39 13.02 10.68 -13.50
N SER A 40 14.05 11.16 -14.20
CA SER A 40 14.17 11.09 -15.65
C SER A 40 15.61 10.74 -16.05
N LYS A 41 15.93 10.76 -17.34
CA LYS A 41 17.30 10.59 -17.84
C LYS A 41 17.75 11.84 -18.59
N ASP A 42 19.00 12.24 -18.37
CA ASP A 42 19.64 13.29 -19.13
C ASP A 42 20.01 12.82 -20.55
N LYS A 43 20.54 13.73 -21.36
CA LYS A 43 20.99 13.45 -22.75
C LYS A 43 22.11 12.39 -22.85
N ASN A 44 22.77 12.08 -21.74
CA ASN A 44 23.81 11.06 -21.66
C ASN A 44 23.27 9.71 -21.12
N GLY A 45 21.97 9.64 -20.80
CA GLY A 45 21.34 8.47 -20.23
C GLY A 45 21.48 8.32 -18.72
N ASN A 46 22.07 9.31 -18.02
CA ASN A 46 22.17 9.27 -16.57
C ASN A 46 20.83 9.63 -15.93
N VAL A 47 20.46 8.89 -14.89
CA VAL A 47 19.25 9.19 -14.11
C VAL A 47 19.44 10.50 -13.34
N VAL A 48 18.50 11.41 -13.51
CA VAL A 48 18.48 12.72 -12.85
C VAL A 48 17.20 12.91 -12.07
N LYS A 49 17.28 13.66 -10.98
CA LYS A 49 16.15 14.08 -10.16
C LYS A 49 15.85 15.56 -10.43
N GLU A 50 14.70 15.82 -11.02
CA GLU A 50 14.23 17.16 -11.37
C GLU A 50 13.16 17.59 -10.39
N THR A 51 13.23 18.83 -9.89
CA THR A 51 12.15 19.42 -9.09
C THR A 51 11.03 19.87 -10.03
N VAL A 52 9.86 19.25 -9.88
CA VAL A 52 8.64 19.66 -10.58
C VAL A 52 7.99 20.82 -9.84
N LYS A 53 7.80 20.65 -8.53
CA LYS A 53 7.16 21.64 -7.68
C LYS A 53 7.62 21.52 -6.24
N GLU A 54 8.05 22.63 -5.67
CA GLU A 54 8.22 22.81 -4.23
C GLU A 54 6.97 23.47 -3.66
N TYR A 55 6.44 22.91 -2.58
CA TYR A 55 5.27 23.42 -1.87
C TYR A 55 5.70 24.15 -0.60
N LYS A 56 4.83 24.98 -0.07
CA LYS A 56 4.97 25.42 1.33
C LYS A 56 4.66 24.23 2.24
N GLU A 57 5.06 24.35 3.50
CA GLU A 57 4.69 23.36 4.53
C GLU A 57 3.18 23.14 4.51
N GLN A 58 2.80 21.87 4.50
CA GLN A 58 1.40 21.44 4.43
C GLN A 58 1.26 20.07 5.06
N VAL A 59 0.04 19.75 5.49
CA VAL A 59 -0.28 18.44 6.06
C VAL A 59 -0.46 17.44 4.92
N SER A 60 0.50 16.57 4.68
CA SER A 60 0.49 15.63 3.54
C SER A 60 -0.62 14.58 3.62
N THR A 61 -1.17 14.36 4.82
CA THR A 61 -2.34 13.50 5.06
C THR A 61 -3.68 14.23 4.92
N ASP A 62 -3.68 15.51 4.55
CA ASP A 62 -4.92 16.20 4.18
C ASP A 62 -5.37 15.71 2.79
N PRO A 63 -6.63 15.23 2.65
CA PRO A 63 -7.20 14.82 1.38
C PRO A 63 -7.02 15.84 0.25
N ALA A 64 -7.14 17.14 0.56
CA ALA A 64 -6.97 18.20 -0.44
C ALA A 64 -5.52 18.30 -0.95
N VAL A 65 -4.52 18.03 -0.11
CA VAL A 65 -3.11 18.00 -0.52
C VAL A 65 -2.84 16.84 -1.45
N MET A 66 -3.30 15.63 -1.11
CA MET A 66 -3.17 14.47 -2.00
C MET A 66 -3.84 14.74 -3.36
N GLN A 67 -5.06 15.28 -3.35
CA GLN A 67 -5.80 15.61 -4.56
C GLN A 67 -5.05 16.65 -5.43
N GLU A 68 -4.49 17.70 -4.82
CA GLU A 68 -3.72 18.72 -5.54
C GLU A 68 -2.48 18.13 -6.21
N VAL A 69 -1.71 17.31 -5.47
CA VAL A 69 -0.49 16.67 -5.98
C VAL A 69 -0.81 15.72 -7.14
N LEU A 70 -1.84 14.88 -6.99
CA LEU A 70 -2.28 13.98 -8.06
C LEU A 70 -2.78 14.77 -9.28
N LYS A 71 -3.63 15.78 -9.08
CA LYS A 71 -4.15 16.62 -10.16
C LYS A 71 -3.02 17.28 -10.96
N ARG A 72 -1.97 17.75 -10.28
CA ARG A 72 -0.76 18.27 -10.94
C ARG A 72 -0.07 17.18 -11.75
N ALA A 73 0.16 16.01 -11.18
CA ALA A 73 0.80 14.90 -11.85
C ALA A 73 0.06 14.51 -13.14
N PHE A 74 -1.25 14.34 -13.06
CA PHE A 74 -2.09 14.01 -14.23
C PHE A 74 -2.15 15.11 -15.29
N THR A 75 -2.08 16.39 -14.87
CA THR A 75 -2.13 17.52 -15.78
C THR A 75 -0.81 17.76 -16.51
N GLU A 76 0.31 17.68 -15.78
CA GLU A 76 1.63 18.00 -16.33
C GLU A 76 2.30 16.78 -17.00
N TYR A 77 1.88 15.56 -16.63
CA TYR A 77 2.41 14.30 -17.16
C TYR A 77 1.29 13.33 -17.55
N PRO A 78 0.48 13.72 -18.57
CA PRO A 78 -0.57 12.83 -19.05
C PRO A 78 0.03 11.56 -19.64
N ALA A 79 -0.59 10.41 -19.33
CA ALA A 79 -0.17 9.09 -19.76
C ALA A 79 -1.37 8.22 -20.15
N GLU A 80 -1.10 7.09 -20.81
CA GLU A 80 -2.14 6.12 -21.18
C GLU A 80 -2.59 5.29 -19.96
N SER A 81 -1.68 5.09 -18.99
CA SER A 81 -1.94 4.36 -17.76
C SER A 81 -1.17 4.93 -16.58
N TYR A 82 -1.61 4.62 -15.37
CA TYR A 82 -1.08 5.16 -14.14
C TYR A 82 -0.95 4.09 -13.07
N GLY A 83 0.12 4.14 -12.29
CA GLY A 83 0.29 3.38 -11.06
C GLY A 83 0.51 4.31 -9.87
N LEU A 84 0.13 3.89 -8.68
CA LEU A 84 0.29 4.64 -7.45
C LEU A 84 1.03 3.82 -6.41
N VAL A 85 1.99 4.46 -5.74
CA VAL A 85 2.64 3.90 -4.55
C VAL A 85 2.35 4.82 -3.37
N LEU A 86 1.87 4.23 -2.28
CA LEU A 86 1.65 4.89 -1.01
C LEU A 86 2.67 4.37 -0.01
N TRP A 87 3.67 5.20 0.30
CA TRP A 87 4.76 4.88 1.22
C TRP A 87 4.64 5.72 2.50
N SER A 88 4.46 5.06 3.63
CA SER A 88 4.47 5.66 4.96
C SER A 88 4.31 4.58 6.03
N HIS A 89 4.13 4.99 7.30
CA HIS A 89 3.49 4.11 8.28
C HIS A 89 2.08 3.73 7.84
N GLY A 90 1.60 2.55 8.23
CA GLY A 90 0.26 2.07 7.96
C GLY A 90 -0.26 1.16 9.06
N GLU A 91 -1.57 1.21 9.30
CA GLU A 91 -2.27 0.44 10.31
C GLU A 91 -3.56 -0.22 9.75
N GLY A 92 -3.66 -0.37 8.43
CA GLY A 92 -4.76 -1.06 7.75
C GLY A 92 -6.00 -0.19 7.51
N TRP A 93 -7.19 -0.77 7.60
CA TRP A 93 -8.43 -0.16 7.10
C TRP A 93 -9.28 0.55 8.16
N ILE A 94 -9.01 0.36 9.46
CA ILE A 94 -9.84 0.90 10.55
C ILE A 94 -9.64 2.42 10.64
N PRO A 95 -10.72 3.23 10.52
CA PRO A 95 -10.59 4.67 10.42
C PRO A 95 -10.15 5.33 11.73
N ASN A 96 -9.50 6.47 11.60
CA ASN A 96 -9.14 7.35 12.70
C ASN A 96 -10.01 8.64 12.65
N PRO A 97 -10.68 9.06 13.75
CA PRO A 97 -10.85 8.31 15.02
C PRO A 97 -11.88 7.18 14.91
N LEU A 98 -11.73 6.16 15.73
CA LEU A 98 -12.74 5.10 15.86
C LEU A 98 -14.05 5.67 16.44
N PRO A 99 -15.20 5.40 15.83
CA PRO A 99 -16.49 5.94 16.28
C PRO A 99 -16.92 5.49 17.67
N LEU A 100 -16.40 4.37 18.18
CA LEU A 100 -16.91 3.67 19.36
C LEU A 100 -15.92 3.38 20.49
N ALA A 101 -14.64 3.69 20.36
CA ALA A 101 -13.64 3.35 21.37
C ALA A 101 -12.76 4.53 21.75
N LYS A 102 -12.74 4.90 23.00
CA LYS A 102 -11.96 6.03 23.55
C LYS A 102 -10.44 5.87 23.49
N GLN A 103 -9.87 4.73 23.08
CA GLN A 103 -8.42 4.44 23.15
C GLN A 103 -7.93 3.27 22.27
N ALA A 104 -8.54 2.95 21.14
CA ALA A 104 -7.89 2.02 20.22
C ALA A 104 -6.86 2.76 19.36
N SER A 105 -5.67 2.20 19.17
CA SER A 105 -4.74 2.68 18.17
C SER A 105 -5.43 2.59 16.81
N THR A 106 -5.48 3.71 16.14
CA THR A 106 -6.18 3.93 14.89
C THR A 106 -5.34 3.40 13.74
N ARG A 107 -5.99 3.00 12.64
CA ARG A 107 -5.36 2.27 11.55
C ARG A 107 -5.62 3.00 10.23
N TRP A 108 -4.54 3.34 9.54
CA TRP A 108 -4.48 4.35 8.48
C TRP A 108 -3.26 4.10 7.60
N VAL A 109 -3.15 4.83 6.54
CA VAL A 109 -1.92 4.97 5.74
C VAL A 109 -1.53 6.44 5.71
N GLY A 110 -0.25 6.72 5.94
CA GLY A 110 0.25 8.08 6.02
C GLY A 110 0.13 8.67 7.43
N GLU A 111 1.24 9.12 7.96
CA GLU A 111 1.32 9.89 9.21
C GLU A 111 2.02 11.20 8.94
N ASP A 112 1.38 12.29 9.35
CA ASP A 112 1.96 13.62 9.31
C ASP A 112 1.93 14.23 10.71
N THR A 113 3.04 14.85 11.11
CA THR A 113 3.19 15.46 12.44
C THR A 113 3.21 16.98 12.40
N THR A 114 2.93 17.59 11.24
CA THR A 114 2.87 19.03 11.04
C THR A 114 1.67 19.62 11.79
N GLY A 115 1.94 20.38 12.83
CA GLY A 115 0.87 20.99 13.66
C GLY A 115 0.07 20.02 14.54
N GLY A 116 0.45 18.75 14.61
CA GLY A 116 -0.19 17.65 15.32
C GLY A 116 -0.16 16.37 14.49
N THR A 117 -0.37 15.22 15.11
CA THR A 117 -0.38 13.95 14.35
C THR A 117 -1.71 13.77 13.62
N THR A 118 -1.65 13.65 12.30
CA THR A 118 -2.78 13.42 11.41
C THR A 118 -2.55 12.21 10.52
N TYR A 119 -3.63 11.66 9.98
CA TYR A 119 -3.63 10.40 9.25
C TYR A 119 -4.62 10.47 8.08
N LEU A 120 -4.39 9.67 7.04
CA LEU A 120 -5.27 9.57 5.89
C LEU A 120 -6.00 8.21 5.91
N ASN A 121 -7.32 8.20 5.96
CA ASN A 121 -8.11 6.98 5.97
C ASN A 121 -8.25 6.39 4.57
N ILE A 122 -8.45 5.08 4.48
CA ILE A 122 -8.62 4.38 3.19
C ILE A 122 -9.86 4.89 2.44
N SER A 123 -10.95 5.22 3.14
CA SER A 123 -12.15 5.81 2.52
C SER A 123 -11.88 7.18 1.88
N ASP A 124 -11.01 7.99 2.49
CA ASP A 124 -10.63 9.29 1.94
C ASP A 124 -9.77 9.09 0.69
N ILE A 125 -8.84 8.11 0.72
CA ILE A 125 -8.06 7.71 -0.45
C ILE A 125 -8.98 7.25 -1.58
N ALA A 126 -9.93 6.38 -1.31
CA ALA A 126 -10.89 5.89 -2.32
C ALA A 126 -11.70 7.05 -2.93
N ALA A 127 -12.18 7.97 -2.10
CA ALA A 127 -12.92 9.14 -2.56
C ALA A 127 -12.07 10.03 -3.48
N ILE A 128 -10.81 10.32 -3.10
CA ILE A 128 -9.88 11.10 -3.92
C ILE A 128 -9.62 10.39 -5.25
N LEU A 129 -9.24 9.10 -5.21
CA LEU A 129 -8.86 8.35 -6.41
C LEU A 129 -10.02 8.15 -7.38
N SER A 130 -11.26 8.17 -6.90
CA SER A 130 -12.46 8.09 -7.76
C SER A 130 -12.62 9.28 -8.71
N GLU A 131 -11.92 10.40 -8.47
CA GLU A 131 -11.92 11.57 -9.34
C GLU A 131 -10.90 11.47 -10.49
N PHE A 132 -10.06 10.45 -10.49
CA PHE A 132 -8.99 10.23 -11.47
C PHE A 132 -9.30 9.01 -12.36
N PRO A 133 -8.62 8.86 -13.51
CA PRO A 133 -8.65 7.62 -14.26
C PRO A 133 -8.23 6.42 -13.40
N ARG A 134 -8.78 5.26 -13.70
CA ARG A 134 -8.45 4.00 -13.02
C ARG A 134 -6.95 3.73 -13.10
N PHE A 135 -6.36 3.32 -11.99
CA PHE A 135 -4.96 2.97 -11.91
C PHE A 135 -4.74 1.50 -12.32
N ASP A 136 -3.62 1.20 -12.94
CA ASP A 136 -3.22 -0.19 -13.21
C ASP A 136 -2.91 -0.92 -11.88
N PHE A 137 -2.32 -0.22 -10.93
CA PHE A 137 -2.04 -0.77 -9.60
C PHE A 137 -2.00 0.32 -8.52
N ILE A 138 -2.28 -0.11 -7.27
CA ILE A 138 -1.94 0.63 -6.05
C ILE A 138 -1.06 -0.27 -5.20
N LEU A 139 0.17 0.15 -4.94
CA LEU A 139 1.11 -0.52 -4.04
C LEU A 139 1.12 0.20 -2.69
N PHE A 140 0.77 -0.51 -1.63
CA PHE A 140 0.98 -0.07 -0.27
C PHE A 140 2.36 -0.53 0.22
N ASP A 141 3.33 0.38 0.20
CA ASP A 141 4.60 0.22 0.89
C ASP A 141 4.45 0.71 2.33
N ALA A 142 3.57 0.02 3.04
CA ALA A 142 3.13 0.32 4.40
C ALA A 142 2.68 -0.96 5.11
N CYS A 143 2.79 -0.99 6.43
CA CYS A 143 2.31 -2.11 7.24
C CYS A 143 0.79 -2.27 7.08
N PHE A 144 0.31 -3.53 7.07
CA PHE A 144 -1.12 -3.88 7.02
C PHE A 144 -1.89 -3.30 5.82
N GLY A 145 -1.20 -2.91 4.75
CA GLY A 145 -1.82 -2.34 3.55
C GLY A 145 -2.64 -3.34 2.73
N GLN A 146 -2.48 -4.65 2.98
CA GLN A 146 -3.16 -5.71 2.23
C GLN A 146 -4.17 -6.46 3.10
N THR A 147 -5.26 -5.78 3.46
CA THR A 147 -6.44 -6.43 4.01
C THR A 147 -7.54 -6.48 2.95
N VAL A 148 -8.45 -7.44 3.08
CA VAL A 148 -9.56 -7.57 2.13
C VAL A 148 -10.45 -6.31 2.11
N GLU A 149 -10.56 -5.63 3.25
CA GLU A 149 -11.33 -4.40 3.37
C GLU A 149 -10.66 -3.24 2.60
N VAL A 150 -9.33 -3.11 2.68
CA VAL A 150 -8.58 -2.12 1.89
C VAL A 150 -8.75 -2.39 0.40
N ALA A 151 -8.54 -3.63 -0.03
CA ALA A 151 -8.67 -4.00 -1.42
C ALA A 151 -10.10 -3.79 -1.95
N TYR A 152 -11.12 -4.17 -1.16
CA TYR A 152 -12.52 -4.00 -1.55
C TYR A 152 -12.93 -2.53 -1.65
N GLU A 153 -12.46 -1.68 -0.73
CA GLU A 153 -12.74 -0.24 -0.78
C GLU A 153 -12.15 0.40 -2.04
N LEU A 154 -10.95 0.00 -2.43
CA LEU A 154 -10.24 0.55 -3.58
C LEU A 154 -10.53 -0.13 -4.93
N ARG A 155 -11.36 -1.20 -4.95
CA ARG A 155 -11.57 -2.05 -6.14
C ARG A 155 -12.05 -1.31 -7.39
N ASN A 156 -12.73 -0.19 -7.22
CA ASN A 156 -13.20 0.63 -8.33
C ASN A 156 -12.15 1.65 -8.81
N CYS A 157 -11.06 1.84 -8.07
CA CYS A 157 -10.02 2.81 -8.36
C CYS A 157 -8.82 2.20 -9.09
N THR A 158 -8.62 0.89 -9.00
CA THR A 158 -7.43 0.21 -9.53
C THR A 158 -7.73 -1.19 -10.04
N ASP A 159 -6.82 -1.73 -10.88
CA ASP A 159 -6.89 -3.12 -11.31
C ASP A 159 -6.27 -4.06 -10.28
N TYR A 160 -5.15 -3.65 -9.67
CA TYR A 160 -4.47 -4.43 -8.65
C TYR A 160 -4.25 -3.64 -7.37
N VAL A 161 -4.48 -4.28 -6.21
CA VAL A 161 -3.98 -3.82 -4.90
C VAL A 161 -2.85 -4.75 -4.49
N ILE A 162 -1.72 -4.16 -4.10
CA ILE A 162 -0.49 -4.86 -3.73
C ILE A 162 -0.05 -4.38 -2.35
N GLY A 163 0.34 -5.29 -1.48
CA GLY A 163 0.80 -4.91 -0.14
C GLY A 163 1.04 -6.10 0.78
N SER A 164 1.24 -5.82 2.05
CA SER A 164 1.46 -6.81 3.10
C SER A 164 0.26 -6.90 4.05
N PRO A 165 -0.17 -8.12 4.42
CA PRO A 165 -1.20 -8.31 5.45
C PRO A 165 -0.66 -8.09 6.88
N THR A 166 0.66 -7.89 7.02
CA THR A 166 1.37 -7.72 8.29
C THR A 166 2.31 -6.53 8.24
N GLU A 167 3.15 -6.38 9.28
CA GLU A 167 4.22 -5.38 9.27
C GLU A 167 5.23 -5.67 8.15
N ILE A 168 5.75 -4.61 7.53
CA ILE A 168 6.83 -4.69 6.55
C ILE A 168 8.16 -4.25 7.16
N PRO A 169 9.29 -4.66 6.57
CA PRO A 169 10.61 -4.19 6.97
C PRO A 169 10.73 -2.66 6.90
N GLY A 170 11.46 -2.06 7.84
CA GLY A 170 11.69 -0.60 7.86
C GLY A 170 12.26 0.00 6.56
N PRO A 171 13.14 -0.70 5.80
CA PRO A 171 13.58 -0.21 4.49
C PRO A 171 12.47 -0.11 3.43
N GLY A 172 11.33 -0.78 3.61
CA GLY A 172 10.22 -0.78 2.66
C GLY A 172 10.50 -1.59 1.39
N ALA A 173 9.85 -1.21 0.30
CA ALA A 173 10.00 -1.86 -0.99
C ALA A 173 11.45 -1.76 -1.53
N PRO A 174 12.01 -2.84 -2.09
CA PRO A 174 13.31 -2.81 -2.74
C PRO A 174 13.19 -2.10 -4.11
N TYR A 175 13.12 -0.78 -4.11
CA TYR A 175 12.82 0.04 -5.30
C TYR A 175 13.79 -0.13 -6.47
N GLU A 176 14.96 -0.70 -6.26
CA GLU A 176 15.85 -1.07 -7.35
C GLU A 176 15.23 -2.13 -8.27
N SER A 177 14.48 -3.08 -7.70
CA SER A 177 13.76 -4.12 -8.45
C SER A 177 12.31 -3.74 -8.74
N VAL A 178 11.65 -3.05 -7.82
CA VAL A 178 10.22 -2.72 -7.93
C VAL A 178 9.98 -1.64 -9.01
N VAL A 179 10.84 -0.61 -9.12
CA VAL A 179 10.65 0.45 -10.12
C VAL A 179 10.62 -0.10 -11.55
N PRO A 180 11.56 -0.94 -12.01
CA PRO A 180 11.45 -1.53 -13.36
C PRO A 180 10.19 -2.38 -13.55
N ALA A 181 9.72 -3.07 -12.48
CA ALA A 181 8.53 -3.89 -12.55
C ALA A 181 7.24 -3.08 -12.74
N MET A 182 7.18 -1.86 -12.19
CA MET A 182 6.03 -0.95 -12.36
C MET A 182 5.73 -0.59 -13.81
N PHE A 183 6.71 -0.70 -14.69
CA PHE A 183 6.60 -0.32 -16.11
C PHE A 183 6.50 -1.54 -17.04
N LYS A 184 6.27 -2.74 -16.50
CA LYS A 184 5.97 -3.92 -17.30
C LYS A 184 4.48 -3.96 -17.62
N GLY A 185 4.11 -3.79 -18.88
CA GLY A 185 2.73 -3.58 -19.32
C GLY A 185 1.75 -4.72 -19.08
N THR A 186 2.21 -5.99 -18.98
CA THR A 186 1.34 -7.16 -18.73
C THR A 186 1.55 -7.71 -17.33
N ASN A 187 0.45 -8.03 -16.64
CA ASN A 187 0.48 -8.60 -15.28
C ASN A 187 1.29 -7.74 -14.29
N VAL A 188 1.22 -6.42 -14.43
CA VAL A 188 2.03 -5.47 -13.66
C VAL A 188 1.96 -5.71 -12.15
N GLY A 189 0.78 -6.06 -11.63
CA GLY A 189 0.61 -6.39 -10.21
C GLY A 189 1.49 -7.56 -9.77
N VAL A 190 1.47 -8.67 -10.52
CA VAL A 190 2.28 -9.86 -10.22
C VAL A 190 3.78 -9.57 -10.36
N GLU A 191 4.18 -8.79 -11.36
CA GLU A 191 5.57 -8.40 -11.55
C GLU A 191 6.09 -7.54 -10.39
N ILE A 192 5.27 -6.61 -9.90
CA ILE A 192 5.59 -5.81 -8.70
C ILE A 192 5.68 -6.70 -7.45
N GLY A 193 4.70 -7.60 -7.24
CA GLY A 193 4.72 -8.53 -6.11
C GLY A 193 5.99 -9.37 -6.05
N LYS A 194 6.39 -9.97 -7.17
CA LYS A 194 7.65 -10.71 -7.31
C LYS A 194 8.87 -9.84 -7.03
N ALA A 195 8.92 -8.65 -7.65
CA ALA A 195 10.04 -7.73 -7.49
C ALA A 195 10.20 -7.22 -6.05
N TYR A 196 9.10 -7.18 -5.29
CA TYR A 196 9.13 -6.87 -3.86
C TYR A 196 9.60 -8.08 -3.04
N TYR A 197 9.06 -9.26 -3.28
CA TYR A 197 9.28 -10.46 -2.46
C TYR A 197 10.67 -11.08 -2.65
N GLU A 198 11.10 -11.30 -3.90
CA GLU A 198 12.32 -12.06 -4.21
C GLU A 198 13.62 -11.53 -3.57
N PRO A 199 13.86 -10.21 -3.46
CA PRO A 199 15.05 -9.71 -2.75
C PRO A 199 15.02 -10.05 -1.26
N TYR A 200 13.85 -9.99 -0.60
CA TYR A 200 13.72 -10.37 0.79
C TYR A 200 13.83 -11.87 1.01
N GLU A 201 13.32 -12.70 0.10
CA GLU A 201 13.50 -14.15 0.15
C GLU A 201 14.98 -14.54 0.14
N LYS A 202 15.78 -13.88 -0.68
CA LYS A 202 17.24 -14.12 -0.76
C LYS A 202 17.97 -13.75 0.55
N LEU A 203 17.44 -12.81 1.30
CA LEU A 203 17.98 -12.36 2.59
C LEU A 203 17.41 -13.14 3.78
N TYR A 204 16.40 -13.99 3.56
CA TYR A 204 15.69 -14.67 4.63
C TYR A 204 16.57 -15.69 5.36
N THR A 205 16.71 -15.51 6.66
CA THR A 205 17.45 -16.43 7.55
C THR A 205 16.58 -17.02 8.66
N GLY A 206 15.29 -16.69 8.70
CA GLY A 206 14.36 -17.10 9.76
C GLY A 206 14.52 -16.34 11.07
N VAL A 207 15.50 -15.43 11.16
CA VAL A 207 15.77 -14.62 12.33
C VAL A 207 15.81 -13.16 11.91
N SER A 208 15.06 -12.30 12.61
CA SER A 208 15.14 -10.85 12.42
C SER A 208 16.13 -10.25 13.42
N PRO A 209 17.37 -9.96 13.03
CA PRO A 209 18.29 -9.22 13.87
C PRO A 209 17.89 -7.74 13.92
N SER A 210 18.19 -7.08 15.03
CA SER A 210 17.79 -5.71 15.31
C SER A 210 18.25 -4.64 14.31
N MET A 211 19.20 -4.96 13.44
CA MET A 211 19.83 -3.99 12.52
C MET A 211 19.62 -4.33 11.03
N THR A 212 19.27 -5.57 10.68
CA THR A 212 19.03 -5.99 9.31
C THR A 212 17.80 -6.86 9.25
N TRP A 213 16.87 -6.57 8.31
CA TRP A 213 15.66 -7.35 8.17
C TRP A 213 15.94 -8.63 7.38
N THR A 214 16.09 -9.73 8.09
CA THR A 214 16.28 -11.06 7.52
C THR A 214 15.15 -12.03 7.87
N GLY A 215 14.10 -11.53 8.51
CA GLY A 215 12.91 -12.28 8.91
C GLY A 215 11.91 -12.52 7.77
N GLY A 216 12.17 -11.96 6.59
CA GLY A 216 11.29 -12.07 5.42
C GLY A 216 10.24 -10.98 5.34
N VAL A 217 9.38 -11.09 4.33
CA VAL A 217 8.24 -10.22 4.10
C VAL A 217 7.08 -11.07 3.56
N ALA A 218 5.85 -10.71 3.87
CA ALA A 218 4.67 -11.25 3.22
C ALA A 218 4.15 -10.19 2.24
N ILE A 219 3.97 -10.56 0.98
CA ILE A 219 3.40 -9.70 -0.06
C ILE A 219 2.34 -10.50 -0.80
N SER A 220 1.22 -9.88 -1.08
CA SER A 220 0.19 -10.44 -1.95
C SER A 220 -0.31 -9.42 -2.96
N VAL A 221 -0.90 -9.93 -4.03
CA VAL A 221 -1.48 -9.16 -5.13
C VAL A 221 -2.91 -9.58 -5.31
N ILE A 222 -3.83 -8.64 -5.22
CA ILE A 222 -5.26 -8.87 -5.41
C ILE A 222 -5.68 -8.26 -6.75
N ASP A 223 -6.32 -9.07 -7.59
CA ASP A 223 -7.06 -8.62 -8.77
C ASP A 223 -8.43 -8.08 -8.32
N CYS A 224 -8.62 -6.78 -8.48
CA CYS A 224 -9.83 -6.09 -8.05
C CYS A 224 -11.08 -6.51 -8.83
N ALA A 225 -10.93 -7.03 -10.05
CA ALA A 225 -12.06 -7.49 -10.86
C ALA A 225 -12.78 -8.70 -10.24
N ALA A 226 -12.09 -9.49 -9.41
CA ALA A 226 -12.66 -10.66 -8.75
C ALA A 226 -13.32 -10.38 -7.38
N LEU A 227 -13.18 -9.15 -6.86
CA LEU A 227 -13.56 -8.85 -5.47
C LEU A 227 -15.08 -8.81 -5.22
N ASP A 228 -15.89 -8.44 -6.20
CA ASP A 228 -17.35 -8.43 -6.02
C ASP A 228 -17.90 -9.86 -5.87
N GLU A 229 -17.35 -10.83 -6.63
CA GLU A 229 -17.71 -12.24 -6.46
C GLU A 229 -17.23 -12.78 -5.10
N LEU A 230 -15.98 -12.49 -4.72
CA LEU A 230 -15.45 -12.87 -3.42
C LEU A 230 -16.30 -12.30 -2.28
N ALA A 231 -16.72 -11.04 -2.36
CA ALA A 231 -17.59 -10.41 -1.37
C ALA A 231 -18.97 -11.09 -1.31
N SER A 232 -19.53 -11.45 -2.47
CA SER A 232 -20.82 -12.14 -2.56
C SER A 232 -20.80 -13.49 -1.85
N VAL A 233 -19.82 -14.33 -2.16
CA VAL A 233 -19.70 -15.67 -1.53
C VAL A 233 -19.32 -15.57 -0.05
N THR A 234 -18.50 -14.59 0.32
CA THR A 234 -18.16 -14.29 1.73
C THR A 234 -19.41 -13.95 2.53
N LYS A 235 -20.24 -13.04 2.03
CA LYS A 235 -21.50 -12.66 2.66
C LYS A 235 -22.44 -13.85 2.87
N GLN A 236 -22.54 -14.73 1.88
CA GLN A 236 -23.38 -15.93 1.97
C GLN A 236 -22.86 -16.92 3.03
N THR A 237 -21.55 -17.03 3.18
CA THR A 237 -20.93 -17.92 4.17
C THR A 237 -21.09 -17.36 5.59
N ILE A 238 -20.83 -16.07 5.80
CA ILE A 238 -20.93 -15.41 7.12
C ILE A 238 -22.38 -15.39 7.63
N ALA A 239 -23.35 -15.16 6.75
CA ALA A 239 -24.76 -15.02 7.14
C ALA A 239 -25.37 -16.24 7.87
N LYS A 240 -24.71 -17.37 7.86
CA LYS A 240 -25.23 -18.65 8.37
C LYS A 240 -24.63 -19.09 9.71
N ASN A 241 -23.62 -18.41 10.22
CA ASN A 241 -22.79 -18.95 11.30
C ASN A 241 -22.35 -17.90 12.33
N GLU A 242 -22.15 -18.33 13.58
CA GLU A 242 -21.57 -17.50 14.65
C GLU A 242 -20.05 -17.54 14.59
N LEU A 243 -19.43 -16.40 14.86
CA LEU A 243 -17.99 -16.19 14.76
C LEU A 243 -17.27 -16.57 16.04
N ASN A 244 -16.34 -17.53 15.98
CA ASN A 244 -15.36 -17.79 17.02
C ASN A 244 -13.94 -17.55 16.47
N VAL A 245 -13.36 -16.39 16.80
CA VAL A 245 -12.03 -15.97 16.33
C VAL A 245 -10.86 -16.52 17.16
N GLY A 246 -11.11 -17.21 18.28
CA GLY A 246 -10.08 -17.55 19.26
C GLY A 246 -8.95 -18.48 18.79
N GLU A 247 -9.13 -19.16 17.66
CA GLU A 247 -8.15 -20.10 17.07
C GLU A 247 -7.74 -19.75 15.65
N ILE A 248 -7.99 -18.52 15.19
CA ILE A 248 -7.64 -18.03 13.86
C ILE A 248 -6.29 -17.30 13.94
N TYR A 249 -5.42 -17.51 12.95
CA TYR A 249 -4.14 -16.82 12.88
C TYR A 249 -4.35 -15.31 12.81
N ASN A 250 -3.63 -14.60 13.68
CA ASN A 250 -3.66 -13.15 13.76
C ASN A 250 -2.33 -12.59 13.27
N TYR A 251 -2.36 -11.81 12.21
CA TYR A 251 -1.19 -11.17 11.62
C TYR A 251 -0.63 -10.01 12.48
N ASP A 252 -1.47 -9.39 13.33
CA ASP A 252 -1.01 -8.36 14.26
C ASP A 252 -0.62 -8.98 15.62
N LEU A 253 0.65 -9.31 15.73
CA LEU A 253 1.18 -9.91 16.96
C LEU A 253 1.19 -8.96 18.17
N ARG A 254 1.07 -7.64 17.96
CA ARG A 254 1.00 -6.64 19.04
C ARG A 254 -0.25 -6.81 19.88
N SER A 255 -1.32 -7.32 19.30
CA SER A 255 -2.58 -7.60 20.00
C SER A 255 -2.44 -8.60 21.15
N LYS A 256 -1.38 -9.43 21.15
CA LYS A 256 -1.06 -10.35 22.24
C LYS A 256 -0.56 -9.62 23.49
N TYR A 257 -0.01 -8.42 23.34
CA TYR A 257 0.62 -7.66 24.41
C TYR A 257 -0.23 -6.48 24.88
N SER A 258 -1.20 -6.04 24.12
CA SER A 258 -2.06 -4.92 24.46
C SER A 258 -3.45 -5.06 23.85
N LYS A 259 -4.49 -4.79 24.69
CA LYS A 259 -5.89 -4.71 24.24
C LYS A 259 -6.19 -3.50 23.37
N ASN A 260 -5.23 -2.60 23.20
CA ASN A 260 -5.37 -1.42 22.36
C ASN A 260 -5.18 -1.74 20.87
N TYR A 261 -4.67 -2.94 20.54
CA TYR A 261 -4.51 -3.38 19.15
C TYR A 261 -5.67 -4.29 18.74
N VAL A 262 -6.25 -3.99 17.60
CA VAL A 262 -7.27 -4.84 16.95
C VAL A 262 -6.53 -5.87 16.10
N GLY A 263 -6.88 -7.17 16.22
CA GLY A 263 -6.23 -8.22 15.45
C GLY A 263 -6.63 -8.16 13.96
N TYR A 264 -5.71 -8.63 13.11
CA TYR A 264 -5.96 -8.94 11.70
C TYR A 264 -5.92 -10.46 11.54
N TYR A 265 -7.05 -11.03 11.18
CA TYR A 265 -7.22 -12.47 11.18
C TYR A 265 -7.13 -13.04 9.76
N ASP A 266 -6.57 -14.25 9.66
CA ASP A 266 -6.50 -14.96 8.39
C ASP A 266 -7.90 -15.28 7.87
N MET A 267 -8.24 -14.74 6.70
CA MET A 267 -9.57 -14.83 6.14
C MET A 267 -9.93 -16.25 5.71
N LYS A 268 -8.96 -17.03 5.22
CA LYS A 268 -9.19 -18.43 4.82
C LYS A 268 -9.54 -19.27 6.05
N GLN A 269 -8.74 -19.16 7.10
CA GLN A 269 -9.04 -19.86 8.35
C GLN A 269 -10.38 -19.43 8.95
N LEU A 270 -10.73 -18.15 8.85
CA LEU A 270 -12.04 -17.66 9.25
C LEU A 270 -13.17 -18.38 8.51
N MET A 271 -13.10 -18.47 7.19
CA MET A 271 -14.12 -19.11 6.38
C MET A 271 -14.23 -20.62 6.66
N GLU A 272 -13.10 -21.32 6.82
CA GLU A 272 -13.03 -22.74 7.20
C GLU A 272 -13.62 -23.01 8.59
N ARG A 273 -13.62 -22.02 9.49
CA ARG A 273 -14.26 -22.10 10.81
C ARG A 273 -15.77 -21.82 10.75
N LEU A 274 -16.19 -20.99 9.83
CA LEU A 274 -17.59 -20.62 9.67
C LEU A 274 -18.39 -21.67 8.90
N SER A 275 -17.77 -22.44 8.02
CA SER A 275 -18.47 -23.40 7.18
C SER A 275 -17.65 -24.67 6.96
N SER A 276 -18.33 -25.82 6.94
CA SER A 276 -17.72 -27.10 6.57
C SER A 276 -17.53 -27.24 5.05
N ASP A 277 -18.19 -26.41 4.25
CA ASP A 277 -18.01 -26.34 2.81
C ASP A 277 -17.65 -24.90 2.41
N VAL A 278 -16.38 -24.70 2.09
CA VAL A 278 -15.82 -23.42 1.63
C VAL A 278 -15.36 -23.46 0.17
N THR A 279 -15.79 -24.46 -0.58
CA THR A 279 -15.34 -24.68 -1.96
C THR A 279 -15.59 -23.47 -2.85
N ALA A 280 -16.79 -22.90 -2.81
CA ALA A 280 -17.13 -21.71 -3.60
C ALA A 280 -16.30 -20.49 -3.17
N TRP A 281 -16.11 -20.31 -1.87
CA TRP A 281 -15.30 -19.22 -1.34
C TRP A 281 -13.83 -19.36 -1.73
N THR A 282 -13.25 -20.56 -1.57
CA THR A 282 -11.86 -20.85 -1.96
C THR A 282 -11.63 -20.58 -3.44
N SER A 283 -12.55 -21.01 -4.31
CA SER A 283 -12.45 -20.73 -5.75
C SER A 283 -12.46 -19.24 -6.07
N ALA A 284 -13.31 -18.46 -5.40
CA ALA A 284 -13.35 -17.01 -5.58
C ALA A 284 -12.09 -16.34 -5.02
N ALA A 285 -11.57 -16.80 -3.87
CA ALA A 285 -10.34 -16.29 -3.28
C ALA A 285 -9.12 -16.58 -4.16
N ASP A 286 -9.00 -17.80 -4.69
CA ASP A 286 -7.92 -18.21 -5.61
C ASP A 286 -7.95 -17.42 -6.94
N THR A 287 -9.13 -16.92 -7.32
CA THR A 287 -9.28 -16.03 -8.49
C THR A 287 -8.86 -14.61 -8.16
N ALA A 288 -9.13 -14.13 -6.95
CA ALA A 288 -8.82 -12.78 -6.53
C ALA A 288 -7.34 -12.60 -6.12
N ILE A 289 -6.75 -13.60 -5.47
CA ILE A 289 -5.34 -13.54 -5.01
C ILE A 289 -4.47 -14.14 -6.13
N VAL A 290 -3.84 -13.29 -6.91
CA VAL A 290 -3.06 -13.69 -8.09
C VAL A 290 -1.57 -13.86 -7.81
N TYR A 291 -1.12 -13.46 -6.59
CA TYR A 291 0.23 -13.69 -6.09
C TYR A 291 0.26 -13.64 -4.56
#